data_3134cc8c7a3dbe66d985ebcf71a10266
#
_entry.id   3134cc8c7a3dbe66d985ebcf71a10266
#
_cell.length_a   1.000
_cell.length_b   1.000
_cell.length_c   1.000
_cell.angle_alpha   90.00
_cell.angle_beta   90.00
_cell.angle_gamma   90.00
#
_symmetry.space_group_name_H-M   'P 1'
#
loop_
_entity.id
_entity.type
_entity.pdbx_description
1 polymer ?
#
loop_
_entity_poly.entity_id
_entity_poly.type
_entity_poly.pdbx_seq_one_letter_code
_entity_poly.pdbx_strand_id
1 'polypeptide(L)'
;MDSVTAERLLGLRENLKLTQQKLSKLLGISQTALNRYEHGETAINSNALKKYADFFDVSADYILGRCDDPQGKKFDYQPEYIKNKLANSGEWREFVEMCFDPGSPISSNLKEMLFKLAEGKN
;
A
#
# COMPACT_ATOMS: atom_id res chain seq x y z
N MET A 1 -0.41 -17.74 -8.92
CA MET A 1 0.47 -17.02 -7.97
C MET A 1 0.93 -15.73 -8.57
N ASP A 2 1.10 -14.74 -7.73
CA ASP A 2 1.43 -13.39 -8.19
C ASP A 2 2.93 -13.27 -8.44
N SER A 3 3.32 -13.27 -9.72
CA SER A 3 4.73 -13.15 -10.10
C SER A 3 5.33 -11.79 -9.74
N VAL A 4 4.50 -10.75 -9.66
CA VAL A 4 4.96 -9.40 -9.28
C VAL A 4 5.47 -9.40 -7.85
N THR A 5 4.78 -10.05 -6.93
CA THR A 5 5.23 -10.16 -5.55
C THR A 5 6.59 -10.84 -5.48
N ALA A 6 6.75 -11.97 -6.16
CA ALA A 6 8.01 -12.71 -6.17
C ALA A 6 9.15 -11.86 -6.73
N GLU A 7 8.92 -11.20 -7.84
CA GLU A 7 9.91 -10.33 -8.47
C GLU A 7 10.35 -9.19 -7.55
N ARG A 8 9.39 -8.58 -6.85
CA ARG A 8 9.70 -7.47 -5.96
C ARG A 8 10.46 -7.90 -4.72
N LEU A 9 10.11 -9.06 -4.15
CA LEU A 9 10.85 -9.62 -3.03
C LEU A 9 12.30 -9.90 -3.43
N LEU A 10 12.50 -10.53 -4.57
CA LEU A 10 13.84 -10.81 -5.10
C LEU A 10 14.60 -9.53 -5.37
N GLY A 11 13.97 -8.56 -6.01
CA GLY A 11 14.59 -7.27 -6.31
C GLY A 11 15.03 -6.51 -5.08
N LEU A 12 14.21 -6.51 -4.03
CA LEU A 12 14.57 -5.85 -2.78
C LEU A 12 15.84 -6.46 -2.16
N ARG A 13 15.91 -7.78 -2.16
CA ARG A 13 17.09 -8.47 -1.63
C ARG A 13 18.33 -8.20 -2.46
N GLU A 14 18.22 -8.32 -3.78
CA GLU A 14 19.35 -8.13 -4.69
C GLU A 14 19.89 -6.70 -4.67
N ASN A 15 19.02 -5.72 -4.52
CA ASN A 15 19.44 -4.31 -4.45
C ASN A 15 20.37 -4.04 -3.26
N LEU A 16 20.18 -4.76 -2.17
CA LEU A 16 21.07 -4.65 -1.00
C LEU A 16 22.20 -5.65 -1.02
N LYS A 17 22.30 -6.46 -2.10
CA LYS A 17 23.34 -7.48 -2.26
C LYS A 17 23.38 -8.49 -1.12
N LEU A 18 22.20 -8.82 -0.58
CA LEU A 18 22.07 -9.80 0.48
C LEU A 18 21.87 -11.20 -0.12
N THR A 19 22.45 -12.21 0.54
CA THR A 19 22.14 -13.60 0.21
C THR A 19 20.83 -13.99 0.84
N GLN A 20 20.18 -15.05 0.30
CA GLN A 20 18.97 -15.61 0.92
C GLN A 20 19.23 -16.01 2.38
N GLN A 21 20.39 -16.60 2.66
CA GLN A 21 20.74 -17.02 3.99
C GLN A 21 20.82 -15.85 4.97
N LYS A 22 21.47 -14.76 4.56
CA LYS A 22 21.58 -13.56 5.40
C LYS A 22 20.21 -12.93 5.65
N LEU A 23 19.43 -12.79 4.58
CA LEU A 23 18.12 -12.17 4.72
C LEU A 23 17.19 -13.02 5.59
N SER A 24 17.24 -14.35 5.45
CA SER A 24 16.43 -15.23 6.29
C SER A 24 16.71 -15.04 7.77
N LYS A 25 17.99 -14.88 8.12
CA LYS A 25 18.39 -14.62 9.50
C LYS A 25 17.92 -13.25 9.98
N LEU A 26 18.06 -12.23 9.13
CA LEU A 26 17.66 -10.88 9.50
C LEU A 26 16.15 -10.75 9.69
N LEU A 27 15.36 -11.44 8.86
CA LEU A 27 13.91 -11.40 8.94
C LEU A 27 13.34 -12.41 9.95
N GLY A 28 14.16 -13.39 10.37
CA GLY A 28 13.66 -14.44 11.26
C GLY A 28 12.68 -15.39 10.59
N ILE A 29 12.86 -15.64 9.29
CA ILE A 29 12.08 -16.64 8.54
C ILE A 29 13.03 -17.69 8.00
N SER A 30 12.51 -18.90 7.69
CA SER A 30 13.37 -19.96 7.18
C SER A 30 13.83 -19.62 5.77
N GLN A 31 15.05 -20.08 5.44
CA GLN A 31 15.58 -19.88 4.08
C GLN A 31 14.72 -20.62 3.05
N THR A 32 14.15 -21.74 3.40
CA THR A 32 13.25 -22.50 2.54
C THR A 32 12.00 -21.69 2.20
N ALA A 33 11.39 -21.05 3.20
CA ALA A 33 10.21 -20.21 2.98
C ALA A 33 10.57 -19.00 2.13
N LEU A 34 11.69 -18.34 2.43
CA LEU A 34 12.15 -17.18 1.67
C LEU A 34 12.36 -17.55 0.20
N ASN A 35 13.01 -18.68 -0.06
CA ASN A 35 13.25 -19.15 -1.41
C ASN A 35 11.94 -19.37 -2.17
N ARG A 36 10.96 -19.98 -1.51
CA ARG A 36 9.63 -20.24 -2.13
C ARG A 36 8.90 -18.93 -2.45
N TYR A 37 9.00 -17.95 -1.57
CA TYR A 37 8.40 -16.64 -1.81
C TYR A 37 9.03 -15.96 -3.03
N GLU A 38 10.35 -16.01 -3.15
CA GLU A 38 11.07 -15.38 -4.27
C GLU A 38 10.83 -16.07 -5.60
N HIS A 39 10.48 -17.34 -5.57
CA HIS A 39 10.16 -18.10 -6.80
C HIS A 39 8.67 -18.14 -7.11
N GLY A 40 7.84 -17.53 -6.27
CA GLY A 40 6.40 -17.53 -6.47
C GLY A 40 5.75 -18.89 -6.26
N GLU A 41 6.43 -19.81 -5.59
CA GLU A 41 5.89 -21.15 -5.31
C GLU A 41 4.85 -21.12 -4.21
N THR A 42 4.97 -20.18 -3.30
CA THR A 42 4.07 -20.03 -2.16
C THR A 42 3.72 -18.56 -1.99
N ALA A 43 2.45 -18.25 -1.75
CA ALA A 43 2.03 -16.90 -1.45
C ALA A 43 2.61 -16.47 -0.10
N ILE A 44 3.12 -15.23 -0.03
CA ILE A 44 3.69 -14.72 1.20
C ILE A 44 2.57 -14.54 2.24
N ASN A 45 2.82 -14.99 3.48
CA ASN A 45 1.85 -14.80 4.54
C ASN A 45 1.98 -13.38 5.14
N SER A 46 0.96 -12.96 5.88
CA SER A 46 0.92 -11.60 6.41
C SER A 46 2.08 -11.29 7.34
N ASN A 47 2.51 -12.26 8.13
CA ASN A 47 3.61 -12.10 9.08
C ASN A 47 4.94 -11.84 8.35
N ALA A 48 5.23 -12.66 7.34
CA ALA A 48 6.43 -12.49 6.53
C ALA A 48 6.37 -11.17 5.71
N LEU A 49 5.20 -10.84 5.18
CA LEU A 49 5.00 -9.60 4.44
C LEU A 49 5.32 -8.38 5.31
N LYS A 50 4.86 -8.39 6.55
CA LYS A 50 5.14 -7.31 7.49
C LYS A 50 6.65 -7.20 7.76
N LYS A 51 7.33 -8.32 7.95
CA LYS A 51 8.77 -8.33 8.18
C LYS A 51 9.55 -7.75 7.00
N TYR A 52 9.18 -8.11 5.78
CA TYR A 52 9.78 -7.54 4.58
C TYR A 52 9.55 -6.03 4.50
N ALA A 53 8.32 -5.61 4.68
CA ALA A 53 7.96 -4.20 4.57
C ALA A 53 8.71 -3.35 5.60
N ASP A 54 8.80 -3.82 6.83
CA ASP A 54 9.49 -3.11 7.90
C ASP A 54 10.99 -3.06 7.67
N PHE A 55 11.58 -4.18 7.24
CA PHE A 55 13.03 -4.26 7.05
C PHE A 55 13.49 -3.38 5.88
N PHE A 56 12.80 -3.44 4.76
CA PHE A 56 13.17 -2.68 3.56
C PHE A 56 12.56 -1.28 3.54
N ASP A 57 11.75 -0.93 4.53
CA ASP A 57 11.05 0.35 4.60
C ASP A 57 10.27 0.64 3.33
N VAL A 58 9.49 -0.33 2.91
CA VAL A 58 8.62 -0.22 1.75
C VAL A 58 7.20 -0.59 2.13
N SER A 59 6.24 -0.13 1.33
CA SER A 59 4.84 -0.43 1.54
C SER A 59 4.52 -1.89 1.21
N ALA A 60 3.65 -2.51 2.00
CA ALA A 60 3.12 -3.82 1.68
C ALA A 60 2.36 -3.80 0.35
N ASP A 61 1.70 -2.71 0.04
CA ASP A 61 1.01 -2.54 -1.25
C ASP A 61 1.98 -2.63 -2.43
N TYR A 62 3.17 -2.06 -2.28
CA TYR A 62 4.22 -2.17 -3.29
C TYR A 62 4.62 -3.62 -3.50
N ILE A 63 4.91 -4.34 -2.38
CA ILE A 63 5.31 -5.75 -2.45
C ILE A 63 4.23 -6.59 -3.13
N LEU A 64 2.97 -6.33 -2.81
CA LEU A 64 1.83 -7.08 -3.37
C LEU A 64 1.48 -6.69 -4.81
N GLY A 65 2.14 -5.67 -5.36
CA GLY A 65 1.87 -5.25 -6.72
C GLY A 65 0.66 -4.34 -6.89
N ARG A 66 0.16 -3.78 -5.79
CA ARG A 66 -1.02 -2.91 -5.82
C ARG A 66 -0.67 -1.48 -6.19
N CYS A 67 0.58 -1.10 -6.09
CA CYS A 67 1.08 0.20 -6.54
C CYS A 67 2.53 0.04 -6.99
N ASP A 68 3.02 1.01 -7.74
CA ASP A 68 4.40 0.99 -8.27
C ASP A 68 5.36 1.82 -7.44
N ASP A 69 4.85 2.59 -6.48
CA ASP A 69 5.67 3.41 -5.60
C ASP A 69 6.04 2.61 -4.36
N PRO A 70 7.36 2.40 -4.06
CA PRO A 70 7.77 1.69 -2.86
C PRO A 70 7.23 2.28 -1.56
N GLN A 71 6.92 3.56 -1.54
CA GLN A 71 6.36 4.23 -0.36
C GLN A 71 4.84 4.07 -0.26
N GLY A 72 4.23 3.41 -1.24
CA GLY A 72 2.81 3.09 -1.21
C GLY A 72 1.95 4.08 -1.98
N LYS A 73 0.65 3.93 -1.81
CA LYS A 73 -0.31 4.80 -2.48
C LYS A 73 -0.26 6.20 -1.87
N LYS A 74 -0.29 7.18 -2.75
CA LYS A 74 -0.26 8.58 -2.31
C LYS A 74 -1.63 9.02 -1.83
N PHE A 75 -1.65 10.06 -0.99
CA PHE A 75 -2.88 10.63 -0.47
C PHE A 75 -3.76 11.26 -1.53
N ASP A 76 -3.22 11.56 -2.70
CA ASP A 76 -4.00 12.14 -3.79
C ASP A 76 -4.85 11.12 -4.54
N TYR A 77 -4.78 9.84 -4.16
CA TYR A 77 -5.67 8.84 -4.74
C TYR A 77 -7.12 9.14 -4.40
N GLN A 78 -7.93 9.27 -5.43
CA GLN A 78 -9.38 9.51 -5.29
C GLN A 78 -10.14 8.39 -5.95
N PRO A 79 -11.01 7.69 -5.23
CA PRO A 79 -11.91 6.73 -5.86
C PRO A 79 -12.74 7.42 -6.95
N GLU A 80 -13.08 6.69 -7.99
CA GLU A 80 -13.84 7.22 -9.13
C GLU A 80 -15.12 7.91 -8.72
N TYR A 81 -15.81 7.32 -7.77
CA TYR A 81 -17.04 7.86 -7.22
C TYR A 81 -16.84 9.28 -6.63
N ILE A 82 -15.71 9.49 -5.92
CA ILE A 82 -15.40 10.80 -5.35
C ILE A 82 -15.04 11.79 -6.45
N LYS A 83 -14.27 11.35 -7.46
CA LYS A 83 -13.91 12.20 -8.59
C LYS A 83 -15.16 12.72 -9.31
N ASN A 84 -16.14 11.84 -9.52
CA ASN A 84 -17.38 12.22 -10.16
C ASN A 84 -18.17 13.22 -9.33
N LYS A 85 -18.20 13.06 -8.02
CA LYS A 85 -18.86 13.99 -7.12
C LYS A 85 -18.20 15.35 -7.14
N LEU A 86 -16.87 15.39 -7.17
CA LEU A 86 -16.12 16.65 -7.23
C LEU A 86 -16.31 17.38 -8.55
N ALA A 87 -16.54 16.65 -9.63
CA ALA A 87 -16.80 17.25 -10.94
C ALA A 87 -18.17 17.96 -10.99
N ASN A 88 -19.11 17.54 -10.16
CA ASN A 88 -20.44 18.15 -10.07
C ASN A 88 -20.46 19.16 -8.93
N SER A 89 -20.25 20.42 -9.26
CA SER A 89 -20.13 21.49 -8.25
C SER A 89 -21.37 21.63 -7.38
N GLY A 90 -22.53 21.22 -7.87
CA GLY A 90 -23.78 21.29 -7.09
C GLY A 90 -23.85 20.27 -5.97
N GLU A 91 -23.12 19.17 -6.09
CA GLU A 91 -23.13 18.09 -5.10
C GLU A 91 -21.99 18.20 -4.09
N TRP A 92 -21.04 19.08 -4.34
CA TRP A 92 -19.85 19.22 -3.49
C TRP A 92 -20.22 19.55 -2.04
N ARG A 93 -21.10 20.51 -1.86
CA ARG A 93 -21.51 20.92 -0.52
C ARG A 93 -22.18 19.78 0.23
N GLU A 94 -23.07 19.07 -0.44
CA GLU A 94 -23.77 17.93 0.14
C GLU A 94 -22.79 16.83 0.55
N PHE A 95 -21.79 16.59 -0.29
CA PHE A 95 -20.75 15.62 0.00
C PHE A 95 -19.92 16.00 1.22
N VAL A 96 -19.54 17.27 1.34
CA VAL A 96 -18.79 17.78 2.48
C VAL A 96 -19.62 17.64 3.77
N GLU A 97 -20.90 17.97 3.71
CA GLU A 97 -21.79 17.83 4.87
C GLU A 97 -21.87 16.38 5.32
N MET A 98 -21.97 15.47 4.38
CA MET A 98 -21.99 14.02 4.67
C MET A 98 -20.71 13.56 5.37
N CYS A 99 -19.56 14.12 5.01
CA CYS A 99 -18.28 13.79 5.63
C CYS A 99 -18.22 14.19 7.10
N PHE A 100 -18.91 15.25 7.48
CA PHE A 100 -18.91 15.74 8.87
C PHE A 100 -20.05 15.19 9.70
N ASP A 101 -20.93 14.38 9.11
CA ASP A 101 -21.98 13.71 9.84
C ASP A 101 -21.40 12.59 10.71
N PRO A 102 -21.60 12.62 12.04
CA PRO A 102 -21.09 11.57 12.92
C PRO A 102 -21.60 10.18 12.58
N GLY A 103 -22.78 10.09 11.96
CA GLY A 103 -23.35 8.82 11.53
C GLY A 103 -22.87 8.34 10.16
N SER A 104 -22.04 9.11 9.50
CA SER A 104 -21.57 8.77 8.17
C SER A 104 -20.60 7.60 8.19
N PRO A 105 -20.69 6.66 7.23
CA PRO A 105 -19.75 5.57 7.13
C PRO A 105 -18.38 5.98 6.56
N ILE A 106 -18.20 7.24 6.20
CA ILE A 106 -16.95 7.71 5.60
C ILE A 106 -15.84 7.70 6.65
N SER A 107 -14.70 7.12 6.31
CA SER A 107 -13.58 6.96 7.22
C SER A 107 -12.92 8.29 7.56
N SER A 108 -12.23 8.32 8.72
CA SER A 108 -11.48 9.49 9.15
C SER A 108 -10.40 9.89 8.14
N ASN A 109 -9.76 8.92 7.52
CA ASN A 109 -8.73 9.18 6.52
C ASN A 109 -9.31 9.88 5.29
N LEU A 110 -10.50 9.48 4.88
CA LEU A 110 -11.17 10.13 3.76
C LEU A 110 -11.58 11.56 4.12
N LYS A 111 -12.03 11.77 5.34
CA LYS A 111 -12.37 13.11 5.83
C LYS A 111 -11.15 14.04 5.80
N GLU A 112 -10.00 13.56 6.25
CA GLU A 112 -8.76 14.32 6.20
C GLU A 112 -8.36 14.67 4.76
N MET A 113 -8.47 13.70 3.88
CA MET A 113 -8.15 13.90 2.47
C MET A 113 -9.02 14.99 1.85
N LEU A 114 -10.31 14.95 2.12
CA LEU A 114 -11.26 15.95 1.62
C LEU A 114 -10.98 17.33 2.22
N PHE A 115 -10.60 17.38 3.48
CA PHE A 115 -10.23 18.63 4.16
C PHE A 115 -9.03 19.28 3.47
N LYS A 116 -8.01 18.46 3.17
CA LYS A 116 -6.82 18.93 2.45
C LYS A 116 -7.15 19.42 1.06
N LEU A 117 -8.06 18.75 0.37
CA LEU A 117 -8.50 19.17 -0.96
C LEU A 117 -9.20 20.52 -0.91
N ALA A 118 -9.99 20.74 0.12
CA ALA A 118 -10.69 22.02 0.30
C ALA A 118 -9.73 23.16 0.60
N GLU A 119 -8.67 22.88 1.36
CA GLU A 119 -7.63 23.88 1.68
C GLU A 119 -6.59 24.03 0.58
N GLY A 120 -6.33 22.97 -0.15
CA GLY A 120 -5.24 22.91 -1.13
C GLY A 120 -5.52 23.60 -2.44
N LYS A 121 -6.59 24.32 -2.57
CA LYS A 121 -6.89 25.09 -3.79
C LYS A 121 -6.16 26.40 -3.87
N ASN A 122 -5.29 26.63 -2.99
CA ASN A 122 -4.49 27.86 -2.95
C ASN A 122 -3.30 27.77 -3.88
#